data_1a5a6f10f85ad52c2444d1e7fed97166
#
_entry.id   1a5a6f10f85ad52c2444d1e7fed97166
#
_cell.length_a   1.000
_cell.length_b   1.000
_cell.length_c   1.000
_cell.angle_alpha   90.00
_cell.angle_beta   90.00
_cell.angle_gamma   90.00
#
_symmetry.space_group_name_H-M   'P 1'
#
loop_
_entity.id
_entity.type
_entity.pdbx_description
1 polymer ?
#
loop_
_entity_poly.entity_id
_entity_poly.type
_entity_poly.pdbx_seq_one_letter_code
_entity_poly.pdbx_strand_id
1 'polypeptide(L)'
;MSEDNSIFVGAKPFMNYVTGVVMQFTTKGADEVTIKARGKFISRAVDIAEVASKRFLNGAVAVKGIAINSEEFTNKEGRQVRVSTIEVTLQKIQQ
;
A
#
# COMPACT_ATOMS: atom_id res chain seq x y z
N MET A 1 -8.62 -10.68 -17.40
CA MET A 1 -8.86 -10.19 -16.11
C MET A 1 -7.59 -9.65 -15.44
N SER A 2 -7.66 -8.45 -15.09
CA SER A 2 -6.49 -7.87 -14.50
C SER A 2 -6.35 -8.30 -13.06
N GLU A 3 -5.13 -8.47 -12.67
CA GLU A 3 -4.82 -8.72 -11.29
C GLU A 3 -4.82 -7.41 -10.56
N ASP A 4 -5.49 -7.38 -9.46
CA ASP A 4 -5.44 -6.21 -8.61
C ASP A 4 -4.26 -6.39 -7.67
N ASN A 5 -3.14 -5.78 -8.01
CA ASN A 5 -1.94 -5.88 -7.22
C ASN A 5 -1.96 -4.91 -6.05
N SER A 6 -3.06 -4.91 -5.31
CA SER A 6 -3.22 -4.02 -4.17
C SER A 6 -2.99 -4.77 -2.88
N ILE A 7 -2.35 -4.08 -1.94
CA ILE A 7 -2.14 -4.58 -0.59
C ILE A 7 -2.89 -3.63 0.34
N PHE A 8 -3.89 -4.16 1.04
CA PHE A 8 -4.67 -3.36 1.98
C PHE A 8 -4.08 -3.52 3.37
N VAL A 9 -3.65 -2.41 3.95
CA VAL A 9 -2.96 -2.41 5.23
C VAL A 9 -3.95 -2.32 6.38
N GLY A 10 -3.80 -3.20 7.34
CA GLY A 10 -4.63 -3.22 8.52
C GLY A 10 -3.81 -3.64 9.72
N ALA A 11 -4.39 -4.46 10.58
CA ALA A 11 -3.84 -4.77 11.89
C ALA A 11 -2.96 -6.01 11.95
N LYS A 12 -2.74 -6.67 10.84
CA LYS A 12 -1.86 -7.85 10.84
C LYS A 12 -0.42 -7.45 11.13
N PRO A 13 0.44 -8.39 11.48
CA PRO A 13 1.84 -8.05 11.73
C PRO A 13 2.48 -7.34 10.55
N PHE A 14 3.30 -6.36 10.88
CA PHE A 14 3.90 -5.48 9.88
C PHE A 14 4.58 -6.24 8.74
N MET A 15 5.40 -7.23 9.10
CA MET A 15 6.17 -7.93 8.08
C MET A 15 5.31 -8.77 7.14
N ASN A 16 4.08 -9.10 7.54
CA ASN A 16 3.18 -9.78 6.62
C ASN A 16 2.91 -8.93 5.39
N TYR A 17 2.74 -7.63 5.61
CA TYR A 17 2.50 -6.72 4.49
C TYR A 17 3.75 -6.51 3.65
N VAL A 18 4.90 -6.36 4.32
CA VAL A 18 6.16 -6.19 3.60
C VAL A 18 6.41 -7.40 2.72
N THR A 19 6.26 -8.59 3.29
CA THR A 19 6.45 -9.82 2.53
C THR A 19 5.48 -9.91 1.36
N GLY A 20 4.23 -9.51 1.59
CA GLY A 20 3.24 -9.50 0.52
C GLY A 20 3.64 -8.63 -0.65
N VAL A 21 4.13 -7.43 -0.36
CA VAL A 21 4.59 -6.52 -1.41
C VAL A 21 5.77 -7.12 -2.16
N VAL A 22 6.76 -7.62 -1.41
CA VAL A 22 7.95 -8.18 -2.03
C VAL A 22 7.59 -9.35 -2.95
N MET A 23 6.70 -10.21 -2.48
CA MET A 23 6.31 -11.40 -3.27
C MET A 23 5.54 -11.03 -4.53
N GLN A 24 4.76 -9.95 -4.50
CA GLN A 24 4.09 -9.52 -5.72
C GLN A 24 5.11 -9.23 -6.81
N PHE A 25 6.21 -8.58 -6.45
CA PHE A 25 7.23 -8.26 -7.44
C PHE A 25 8.09 -9.46 -7.80
N THR A 26 8.50 -10.25 -6.82
CA THR A 26 9.50 -11.29 -7.07
C THR A 26 8.89 -12.60 -7.51
N THR A 27 7.77 -12.99 -6.90
CA THR A 27 7.18 -14.29 -7.18
C THR A 27 6.12 -14.20 -8.28
N LYS A 28 5.33 -13.15 -8.25
CA LYS A 28 4.23 -13.03 -9.21
C LYS A 28 4.58 -12.17 -10.42
N GLY A 29 5.73 -11.53 -10.40
CA GLY A 29 6.18 -10.77 -11.56
C GLY A 29 5.41 -9.48 -11.82
N ALA A 30 4.79 -8.91 -10.80
CA ALA A 30 4.05 -7.68 -10.97
C ALA A 30 4.97 -6.54 -11.40
N ASP A 31 4.47 -5.64 -12.23
CA ASP A 31 5.20 -4.43 -12.58
C ASP A 31 4.91 -3.31 -11.62
N GLU A 32 3.74 -3.32 -11.01
CA GLU A 32 3.31 -2.31 -10.05
C GLU A 32 2.57 -2.98 -8.92
N VAL A 33 2.74 -2.41 -7.72
CA VAL A 33 1.97 -2.83 -6.55
C VAL A 33 1.51 -1.57 -5.84
N THR A 34 0.24 -1.50 -5.49
CA THR A 34 -0.33 -0.35 -4.78
C THR A 34 -0.63 -0.74 -3.35
N ILE A 35 -0.12 0.05 -2.43
CA ILE A 35 -0.32 -0.16 -0.99
C ILE A 35 -1.37 0.84 -0.54
N LYS A 36 -2.48 0.35 -0.01
CA LYS A 36 -3.64 1.17 0.35
C LYS A 36 -3.90 1.11 1.83
N ALA A 37 -4.24 2.25 2.42
CA ALA A 37 -4.54 2.29 3.85
C ALA A 37 -5.53 3.40 4.15
N ARG A 38 -6.21 3.26 5.27
CA ARG A 38 -7.20 4.22 5.76
C ARG A 38 -6.88 4.58 7.20
N GLY A 39 -7.14 5.85 7.54
CA GLY A 39 -7.09 6.31 8.90
C GLY A 39 -5.78 6.04 9.59
N LYS A 40 -5.85 5.39 10.74
CA LYS A 40 -4.66 5.19 11.55
C LYS A 40 -3.61 4.28 10.92
N PHE A 41 -3.95 3.60 9.83
CA PHE A 41 -2.99 2.72 9.16
C PHE A 41 -2.19 3.42 8.08
N ILE A 42 -2.41 4.71 7.85
CA ILE A 42 -1.74 5.43 6.78
C ILE A 42 -0.22 5.46 6.97
N SER A 43 0.25 5.79 8.18
CA SER A 43 1.69 5.82 8.40
C SER A 43 2.29 4.44 8.24
N ARG A 44 1.53 3.42 8.60
CA ARG A 44 1.98 2.04 8.44
C ARG A 44 2.20 1.71 6.96
N ALA A 45 1.31 2.19 6.10
CA ALA A 45 1.46 1.98 4.66
C ALA A 45 2.74 2.62 4.14
N VAL A 46 3.06 3.82 4.62
CA VAL A 46 4.28 4.50 4.25
C VAL A 46 5.49 3.69 4.69
N ASP A 47 5.46 3.19 5.92
CA ASP A 47 6.57 2.39 6.44
C ASP A 47 6.74 1.10 5.64
N ILE A 48 5.64 0.47 5.27
CA ILE A 48 5.70 -0.75 4.47
C ILE A 48 6.35 -0.46 3.11
N ALA A 49 5.94 0.63 2.47
CA ALA A 49 6.51 1.01 1.18
C ALA A 49 8.02 1.27 1.31
N GLU A 50 8.43 1.95 2.37
CA GLU A 50 9.84 2.26 2.57
C GLU A 50 10.66 0.99 2.81
N VAL A 51 10.18 0.13 3.69
CA VAL A 51 10.93 -1.08 4.01
C VAL A 51 11.00 -2.01 2.81
N ALA A 52 9.86 -2.22 2.14
CA ALA A 52 9.84 -3.11 0.99
C ALA A 52 10.76 -2.60 -0.13
N SER A 53 10.67 -1.31 -0.44
CA SER A 53 11.40 -0.80 -1.59
C SER A 53 12.88 -0.64 -1.29
N LYS A 54 13.24 -0.23 -0.09
CA LYS A 54 14.64 0.10 0.20
C LYS A 54 15.42 -1.04 0.81
N ARG A 55 14.79 -1.88 1.63
CA ARG A 55 15.53 -2.93 2.30
C ARG A 55 15.45 -4.27 1.58
N PHE A 56 14.32 -4.57 0.96
CA PHE A 56 14.15 -5.86 0.32
C PHE A 56 14.27 -5.82 -1.19
N LEU A 57 13.83 -4.73 -1.80
CA LEU A 57 13.86 -4.62 -3.27
C LEU A 57 14.87 -3.58 -3.73
N ASN A 58 15.78 -3.29 -2.90
CA ASN A 58 16.89 -2.35 -3.02
C ASN A 58 17.21 -1.95 -4.47
N GLY A 59 16.66 -0.81 -4.90
CA GLY A 59 16.93 -0.30 -6.24
C GLY A 59 16.12 -0.93 -7.35
N ALA A 60 15.32 -1.96 -7.05
CA ALA A 60 14.54 -2.63 -8.11
C ALA A 60 13.19 -1.99 -8.33
N VAL A 61 12.70 -1.24 -7.35
CA VAL A 61 11.42 -0.55 -7.48
C VAL A 61 11.56 0.86 -6.94
N ALA A 62 10.63 1.72 -7.35
CA ALA A 62 10.58 3.10 -6.86
C ALA A 62 9.13 3.50 -6.68
N VAL A 63 8.90 4.55 -5.90
CA VAL A 63 7.56 5.10 -5.75
C VAL A 63 7.19 5.80 -7.04
N LYS A 64 6.15 5.29 -7.69
CA LYS A 64 5.65 5.89 -8.91
C LYS A 64 4.71 7.04 -8.63
N GLY A 65 3.89 6.89 -7.59
CA GLY A 65 2.92 7.92 -7.27
C GLY A 65 2.29 7.67 -5.92
N ILE A 66 1.70 8.74 -5.41
CA ILE A 66 0.99 8.71 -4.14
C ILE A 66 -0.31 9.46 -4.37
N ALA A 67 -1.42 8.83 -3.98
CA ALA A 67 -2.73 9.47 -4.06
C ALA A 67 -3.33 9.52 -2.67
N ILE A 68 -3.91 10.65 -2.34
CA ILE A 68 -4.62 10.78 -1.06
C ILE A 68 -6.05 11.16 -1.34
N ASN A 69 -6.92 10.78 -0.41
CA ASN A 69 -8.33 11.07 -0.55
C ASN A 69 -8.95 11.02 0.84
N SER A 70 -10.24 11.30 0.90
CA SER A 70 -10.98 11.11 2.14
C SER A 70 -12.34 10.54 1.79
N GLU A 71 -12.88 9.78 2.74
CA GLU A 71 -14.20 9.18 2.61
C GLU A 71 -15.06 9.70 3.74
N GLU A 72 -16.31 9.94 3.45
CA GLU A 72 -17.27 10.36 4.47
C GLU A 72 -18.39 9.35 4.51
N PHE A 73 -18.81 9.01 5.72
CA PHE A 73 -19.94 8.10 5.89
C PHE A 73 -20.62 8.39 7.21
N THR A 74 -21.82 7.88 7.35
CA THR A 74 -22.59 8.01 8.58
C THR A 74 -22.40 6.74 9.38
N ASN A 75 -21.93 6.87 10.63
CA ASN A 75 -21.70 5.70 11.46
C ASN A 75 -23.03 5.25 12.08
N LYS A 76 -22.95 4.21 12.93
CA LYS A 76 -24.13 3.62 13.53
C LYS A 76 -24.90 4.59 14.40
N GLU A 77 -24.22 5.59 14.93
CA GLU A 77 -24.83 6.56 15.82
C GLU A 77 -25.39 7.76 15.09
N GLY A 78 -25.36 7.73 13.75
CA GLY A 78 -25.89 8.81 12.95
C GLY A 78 -24.95 9.98 12.78
N ARG A 79 -23.68 9.80 13.13
CA ARG A 79 -22.71 10.87 12.98
C ARG A 79 -21.97 10.78 11.67
N GLN A 80 -21.66 11.93 11.10
CA GLN A 80 -20.79 12.01 9.95
C GLN A 80 -19.36 11.74 10.40
N VAL A 81 -18.71 10.82 9.72
CA VAL A 81 -17.32 10.46 10.00
C VAL A 81 -16.53 10.63 8.73
N ARG A 82 -15.34 11.23 8.85
CA ARG A 82 -14.43 11.38 7.74
C ARG A 82 -13.17 10.55 8.00
N VAL A 83 -12.73 9.81 7.01
CA VAL A 83 -11.53 8.99 7.10
C VAL A 83 -10.63 9.32 5.95
N SER A 84 -9.36 9.63 6.24
CA SER A 84 -8.38 9.87 5.20
C SER A 84 -7.88 8.55 4.63
N THR A 85 -7.50 8.56 3.36
CA THR A 85 -6.96 7.38 2.71
C THR A 85 -5.69 7.72 1.97
N ILE A 86 -4.86 6.72 1.73
CA ILE A 86 -3.65 6.87 0.93
C ILE A 86 -3.46 5.65 0.05
N GLU A 87 -2.91 5.89 -1.13
CA GLU A 87 -2.48 4.83 -2.03
C GLU A 87 -1.06 5.14 -2.46
N VAL A 88 -0.14 4.24 -2.18
CA VAL A 88 1.25 4.37 -2.58
C VAL A 88 1.52 3.31 -3.62
N THR A 89 1.91 3.73 -4.82
CA THR A 89 2.19 2.79 -5.90
C THR A 89 3.68 2.67 -6.10
N LEU A 90 4.17 1.44 -5.99
CA LEU A 90 5.55 1.10 -6.28
C LEU A 90 5.60 0.51 -7.68
N GLN A 91 6.63 0.85 -8.43
CA GLN A 91 6.78 0.37 -9.79
C GLN A 91 8.19 -0.18 -9.98
N LYS A 92 8.25 -1.30 -10.70
CA LYS A 92 9.53 -1.89 -11.05
C LYS A 92 10.31 -0.92 -11.94
N ILE A 93 11.58 -0.74 -11.61
CA ILE A 93 12.45 0.13 -12.40
C ILE A 93 12.92 -0.64 -13.62
N GLN A 94 12.70 -0.06 -14.78
CA GLN A 94 13.15 -0.66 -16.02
C GLN A 94 14.62 -0.35 -16.23
N GLN A 95 15.37 -1.36 -16.62
CA GLN A 95 16.78 -1.22 -16.87
C GLN A 95 17.05 -1.24 -18.37
#